data_b23f724d1de373b97e1d5477bc2183fc
#
_entry.id   b23f724d1de373b97e1d5477bc2183fc
#
_cell.length_a   1.000
_cell.length_b   1.000
_cell.length_c   1.000
_cell.angle_alpha   90.00
_cell.angle_beta   90.00
_cell.angle_gamma   90.00
#
_symmetry.space_group_name_H-M   'P 1'
#
loop_
_entity.id
_entity.type
_entity.pdbx_description
1 polymer ?
#
loop_
_entity_poly.entity_id
_entity_poly.type
_entity_poly.pdbx_seq_one_letter_code
_entity_poly.pdbx_strand_id
1 'polypeptide(L)'
;MQVIEKYCCPQLLQKKIDRQKKFNFLNITAVHSFYTKDDRRFDEVFSNMAVTYNYAGPFAAGAGMKFVNTTGITPFLTAQYSKRTPRLSAIILLSYMVINIPLREAIVMINYRYPINRDYQLFTQLLATTSWLDFKLHRRSQQQFRIGLDNKAFQYGLAIDFDQYGLNPVTKTNVGLFLRKEFR
;
A
#
# COMPACT_ATOMS: atom_id res chain seq x y z
N MET A 1 13.83 -20.33 1.32
CA MET A 1 13.47 -19.01 0.76
C MET A 1 13.31 -19.18 -0.74
N GLN A 2 12.14 -18.92 -1.27
CA GLN A 2 11.88 -19.06 -2.71
C GLN A 2 11.90 -17.64 -3.33
N VAL A 3 12.80 -17.41 -4.26
CA VAL A 3 12.85 -16.16 -5.04
C VAL A 3 11.77 -16.26 -6.12
N ILE A 4 10.92 -15.25 -6.21
CA ILE A 4 9.89 -15.16 -7.24
C ILE A 4 10.09 -13.90 -8.08
N GLU A 5 9.82 -14.03 -9.36
CA GLU A 5 9.83 -12.90 -10.27
C GLU A 5 8.41 -12.38 -10.46
N LYS A 6 8.12 -11.16 -9.97
CA LYS A 6 6.81 -10.50 -10.13
C LYS A 6 6.94 -9.01 -10.43
N TYR A 7 6.00 -8.50 -11.21
CA TYR A 7 5.73 -7.05 -11.29
C TYR A 7 4.82 -6.62 -10.13
N CYS A 8 5.12 -5.48 -9.53
CA CYS A 8 4.27 -4.87 -8.52
C CYS A 8 4.19 -3.36 -8.78
N CYS A 9 2.99 -2.88 -9.13
CA CYS A 9 2.72 -1.49 -9.45
C CYS A 9 1.74 -0.87 -8.44
N PRO A 10 2.16 -0.48 -7.22
CA PRO A 10 1.30 0.21 -6.29
C PRO A 10 1.14 1.68 -6.68
N GLN A 11 -0.10 2.14 -6.69
CA GLN A 11 -0.48 3.53 -6.88
C GLN A 11 -1.21 4.03 -5.65
N LEU A 12 -0.90 5.25 -5.23
CA LEU A 12 -1.60 5.96 -4.17
C LEU A 12 -2.10 7.29 -4.72
N LEU A 13 -3.41 7.50 -4.65
CA LEU A 13 -4.06 8.77 -4.88
C LEU A 13 -4.73 9.22 -3.58
N GLN A 14 -4.41 10.43 -3.12
CA GLN A 14 -5.09 11.08 -2.01
C GLN A 14 -5.46 12.49 -2.41
N LYS A 15 -6.75 12.85 -2.29
CA LYS A 15 -7.26 14.16 -2.67
C LYS A 15 -8.27 14.66 -1.65
N LYS A 16 -8.18 15.95 -1.28
CA LYS A 16 -9.24 16.65 -0.56
C LYS A 16 -10.39 16.92 -1.52
N ILE A 17 -11.62 16.58 -1.14
CA ILE A 17 -12.80 16.68 -2.01
C ILE A 17 -13.76 17.81 -1.62
N ASP A 18 -13.55 18.43 -0.46
CA ASP A 18 -14.34 19.56 0.01
C ASP A 18 -13.50 20.83 0.20
N ARG A 19 -14.15 22.02 0.16
CA ARG A 19 -13.50 23.32 0.36
C ARG A 19 -12.91 23.48 1.77
N GLN A 20 -13.54 22.89 2.78
CA GLN A 20 -13.07 22.93 4.18
C GLN A 20 -11.93 21.94 4.46
N LYS A 21 -11.56 21.11 3.47
CA LYS A 21 -10.51 20.09 3.56
C LYS A 21 -10.75 19.05 4.67
N LYS A 22 -12.00 18.83 5.03
CA LYS A 22 -12.40 17.83 6.03
C LYS A 22 -12.56 16.44 5.43
N PHE A 23 -13.02 16.35 4.18
CA PHE A 23 -13.18 15.08 3.49
C PHE A 23 -12.01 14.78 2.58
N ASN A 24 -11.56 13.53 2.61
CA ASN A 24 -10.51 13.03 1.70
C ASN A 24 -11.05 11.85 0.90
N PHE A 25 -10.72 11.81 -0.36
CA PHE A 25 -10.74 10.60 -1.15
C PHE A 25 -9.36 9.95 -1.12
N LEU A 26 -9.33 8.67 -0.83
CA LEU A 26 -8.12 7.83 -0.85
C LEU A 26 -8.36 6.69 -1.81
N ASN A 27 -7.39 6.43 -2.68
CA ASN A 27 -7.35 5.22 -3.49
C ASN A 27 -5.95 4.61 -3.41
N ILE A 28 -5.89 3.33 -3.08
CA ILE A 28 -4.67 2.51 -3.12
C ILE A 28 -4.95 1.36 -4.06
N THR A 29 -4.29 1.36 -5.20
CA THR A 29 -4.40 0.28 -6.20
C THR A 29 -3.06 -0.38 -6.37
N ALA A 30 -3.02 -1.69 -6.47
CA ALA A 30 -1.83 -2.42 -6.88
C ALA A 30 -2.18 -3.56 -7.83
N VAL A 31 -1.25 -3.79 -8.75
CA VAL A 31 -1.27 -4.92 -9.68
C VAL A 31 -0.04 -5.77 -9.38
N HIS A 32 -0.28 -7.03 -9.07
CA HIS A 32 0.75 -8.04 -8.91
C HIS A 32 0.63 -9.03 -10.07
N SER A 33 1.68 -9.18 -10.84
CA SER A 33 1.73 -10.15 -11.94
C SER A 33 3.02 -10.95 -11.87
N PHE A 34 2.90 -12.25 -12.01
CA PHE A 34 4.02 -13.18 -11.92
C PHE A 34 4.50 -13.58 -13.32
N TYR A 35 5.81 -13.69 -13.50
CA TYR A 35 6.40 -14.04 -14.81
C TYR A 35 6.24 -15.52 -15.17
N THR A 36 6.28 -16.41 -14.16
CA THR A 36 6.17 -17.85 -14.35
C THR A 36 4.71 -18.26 -14.55
N LYS A 37 4.45 -19.12 -15.55
CA LYS A 37 3.09 -19.59 -15.88
C LYS A 37 2.38 -20.26 -14.69
N ASP A 38 3.11 -21.02 -13.89
CA ASP A 38 2.56 -21.72 -12.72
C ASP A 38 2.17 -20.79 -11.58
N ASP A 39 2.77 -19.61 -11.52
CA ASP A 39 2.50 -18.60 -10.49
C ASP A 39 1.45 -17.56 -10.94
N ARG A 40 1.04 -17.52 -12.22
CA ARG A 40 0.01 -16.58 -12.72
C ARG A 40 -1.36 -16.74 -12.05
N ARG A 41 -1.64 -17.90 -11.47
CA ARG A 41 -2.84 -18.11 -10.63
C ARG A 41 -2.87 -17.20 -9.39
N PHE A 42 -1.75 -16.58 -9.04
CA PHE A 42 -1.62 -15.60 -7.95
C PHE A 42 -1.61 -14.16 -8.46
N ASP A 43 -1.82 -13.94 -9.78
CA ASP A 43 -1.98 -12.60 -10.32
C ASP A 43 -3.15 -11.93 -9.62
N GLU A 44 -2.89 -10.79 -9.01
CA GLU A 44 -3.86 -10.07 -8.21
C GLU A 44 -3.90 -8.60 -8.59
N VAL A 45 -5.10 -8.12 -8.81
CA VAL A 45 -5.39 -6.69 -8.90
C VAL A 45 -6.26 -6.33 -7.72
N PHE A 46 -5.83 -5.40 -6.91
CA PHE A 46 -6.68 -4.85 -5.87
C PHE A 46 -6.75 -3.33 -5.91
N SER A 47 -7.87 -2.79 -5.48
CA SER A 47 -8.09 -1.36 -5.33
C SER A 47 -8.91 -1.10 -4.08
N ASN A 48 -8.34 -0.34 -3.14
CA ASN A 48 -9.03 0.16 -1.96
C ASN A 48 -9.42 1.62 -2.21
N MET A 49 -10.72 1.90 -2.28
CA MET A 49 -11.26 3.25 -2.41
C MET A 49 -12.02 3.62 -1.14
N ALA A 50 -11.70 4.76 -0.54
CA ALA A 50 -12.35 5.23 0.67
C ALA A 50 -12.61 6.74 0.63
N VAL A 51 -13.70 7.13 1.29
CA VAL A 51 -13.94 8.53 1.70
C VAL A 51 -13.78 8.59 3.21
N THR A 52 -12.90 9.48 3.67
CA THR A 52 -12.60 9.64 5.10
C THR A 52 -12.84 11.08 5.53
N TYR A 53 -13.34 11.26 6.75
CA TYR A 53 -13.55 12.54 7.42
C TYR A 53 -12.45 12.77 8.46
N ASN A 54 -11.74 13.92 8.35
CA ASN A 54 -10.75 14.34 9.34
C ASN A 54 -11.46 14.90 10.57
N TYR A 55 -11.36 14.22 11.69
CA TYR A 55 -12.00 14.66 12.93
C TYR A 55 -11.03 15.33 13.92
N ALA A 56 -9.73 14.97 13.89
CA ALA A 56 -8.73 15.54 14.79
C ALA A 56 -7.32 15.44 14.19
N GLY A 57 -6.74 16.57 13.80
CA GLY A 57 -5.35 16.66 13.33
C GLY A 57 -5.00 15.66 12.22
N PRO A 58 -4.12 14.67 12.49
CA PRO A 58 -3.73 13.66 11.50
C PRO A 58 -4.70 12.49 11.37
N PHE A 59 -5.76 12.44 12.19
CA PHE A 59 -6.68 11.32 12.29
C PHE A 59 -7.94 11.53 11.44
N ALA A 60 -8.33 10.50 10.74
CA ALA A 60 -9.57 10.45 9.96
C ALA A 60 -10.22 9.08 10.12
N ALA A 61 -11.53 9.03 9.91
CA ALA A 61 -12.28 7.79 9.83
C ALA A 61 -13.25 7.86 8.65
N GLY A 62 -13.64 6.71 8.11
CA GLY A 62 -14.51 6.68 6.95
C GLY A 62 -14.92 5.28 6.54
N ALA A 63 -15.46 5.21 5.33
CA ALA A 63 -15.91 3.98 4.72
C ALA A 63 -15.43 3.90 3.26
N GLY A 64 -15.38 2.69 2.74
CA GLY A 64 -14.92 2.45 1.39
C GLY A 64 -15.31 1.09 0.84
N MET A 65 -14.79 0.83 -0.35
CA MET A 65 -14.92 -0.44 -1.04
C MET A 65 -13.55 -0.93 -1.48
N LYS A 66 -13.28 -2.20 -1.22
CA LYS A 66 -12.13 -2.93 -1.73
C LYS A 66 -12.56 -3.81 -2.88
N PHE A 67 -11.95 -3.63 -4.03
CA PHE A 67 -12.05 -4.54 -5.15
C PHE A 67 -10.83 -5.45 -5.19
N VAL A 68 -11.04 -6.74 -5.37
CA VAL A 68 -10.00 -7.72 -5.67
C VAL A 68 -10.52 -8.60 -6.80
N ASN A 69 -9.72 -8.80 -7.85
CA ASN A 69 -10.14 -9.57 -9.03
C ASN A 69 -10.60 -10.99 -8.71
N THR A 70 -10.12 -11.59 -7.61
CA THR A 70 -10.45 -12.96 -7.20
C THR A 70 -11.66 -13.04 -6.26
N THR A 71 -11.97 -11.98 -5.49
CA THR A 71 -13.04 -12.00 -4.48
C THR A 71 -14.14 -10.97 -4.71
N GLY A 72 -13.98 -10.11 -5.73
CA GLY A 72 -14.95 -9.07 -6.06
C GLY A 72 -14.88 -7.86 -5.15
N ILE A 73 -16.03 -7.22 -4.92
CA ILE A 73 -16.15 -5.96 -4.17
C ILE A 73 -16.55 -6.27 -2.72
N THR A 74 -15.84 -5.66 -1.79
CA THR A 74 -16.08 -5.79 -0.35
C THR A 74 -16.13 -4.41 0.31
N PRO A 75 -17.22 -4.04 1.01
CA PRO A 75 -17.30 -2.80 1.78
C PRO A 75 -16.43 -2.91 3.04
N PHE A 76 -15.86 -1.76 3.46
CA PHE A 76 -15.08 -1.67 4.69
C PHE A 76 -15.24 -0.34 5.40
N LEU A 77 -15.01 -0.37 6.71
CA LEU A 77 -14.81 0.82 7.55
C LEU A 77 -13.31 0.99 7.77
N THR A 78 -12.85 2.24 7.87
CA THR A 78 -11.42 2.52 8.05
C THR A 78 -11.16 3.64 9.03
N ALA A 79 -10.12 3.47 9.84
CA ALA A 79 -9.46 4.54 10.58
C ALA A 79 -8.11 4.84 9.91
N GLN A 80 -7.81 6.11 9.76
CA GLN A 80 -6.61 6.58 9.07
C GLN A 80 -5.82 7.52 9.98
N TYR A 81 -4.51 7.33 10.00
CA TYR A 81 -3.55 8.32 10.44
C TYR A 81 -2.74 8.78 9.24
N SER A 82 -2.60 10.09 9.04
CA SER A 82 -1.76 10.61 7.97
C SER A 82 -0.97 11.83 8.44
N LYS A 83 0.35 11.78 8.27
CA LYS A 83 1.25 12.90 8.55
C LYS A 83 2.12 13.16 7.34
N ARG A 84 2.21 14.43 6.94
CA ARG A 84 3.06 14.86 5.84
C ARG A 84 3.91 16.05 6.25
N THR A 85 5.21 15.91 6.05
CA THR A 85 6.21 16.97 6.18
C THR A 85 7.00 17.05 4.87
N PRO A 86 7.87 18.04 4.67
CA PRO A 86 8.71 18.12 3.47
C PRO A 86 9.58 16.86 3.23
N ARG A 87 9.98 16.18 4.30
CA ARG A 87 10.87 15.00 4.23
C ARG A 87 10.17 13.68 4.48
N LEU A 88 9.09 13.67 5.26
CA LEU A 88 8.41 12.45 5.70
C LEU A 88 6.94 12.48 5.31
N SER A 89 6.46 11.40 4.70
CA SER A 89 5.04 11.12 4.51
C SER A 89 4.72 9.77 5.11
N ALA A 90 3.80 9.73 6.06
CA ALA A 90 3.34 8.51 6.72
C ALA A 90 1.83 8.40 6.60
N ILE A 91 1.34 7.24 6.20
CA ILE A 91 -0.07 6.86 6.15
C ILE A 91 -0.21 5.51 6.83
N ILE A 92 -1.12 5.42 7.78
CA ILE A 92 -1.52 4.17 8.42
C ILE A 92 -3.03 4.04 8.23
N LEU A 93 -3.47 2.90 7.73
CA LEU A 93 -4.88 2.55 7.56
C LEU A 93 -5.15 1.28 8.33
N LEU A 94 -6.20 1.32 9.13
CA LEU A 94 -6.76 0.15 9.81
C LEU A 94 -8.16 -0.04 9.25
N SER A 95 -8.41 -1.17 8.59
CA SER A 95 -9.66 -1.44 7.89
C SER A 95 -10.34 -2.68 8.45
N TYR A 96 -11.66 -2.58 8.60
CA TYR A 96 -12.55 -3.66 8.99
C TYR A 96 -13.50 -3.95 7.83
N MET A 97 -13.36 -5.11 7.21
CA MET A 97 -14.20 -5.51 6.08
C MET A 97 -15.47 -6.17 6.58
N VAL A 98 -16.61 -5.69 6.05
CA VAL A 98 -17.95 -6.16 6.44
C VAL A 98 -18.32 -7.35 5.55
N ILE A 99 -17.90 -8.53 5.97
CA ILE A 99 -18.18 -9.84 5.35
C ILE A 99 -18.54 -10.85 6.44
N ASN A 100 -19.05 -12.03 6.06
CA ASN A 100 -19.50 -13.06 7.00
C ASN A 100 -18.45 -13.43 8.07
N ILE A 101 -17.16 -13.52 7.67
CA ILE A 101 -16.04 -13.66 8.61
C ILE A 101 -15.23 -12.37 8.56
N PRO A 102 -15.22 -11.58 9.65
CA PRO A 102 -14.59 -10.27 9.64
C PRO A 102 -13.11 -10.32 9.25
N LEU A 103 -12.77 -9.63 8.15
CA LEU A 103 -11.39 -9.45 7.74
C LEU A 103 -10.88 -8.09 8.24
N ARG A 104 -9.77 -8.11 8.95
CA ARG A 104 -9.08 -6.91 9.44
C ARG A 104 -7.80 -6.73 8.65
N GLU A 105 -7.56 -5.53 8.20
CA GLU A 105 -6.38 -5.21 7.40
C GLU A 105 -5.70 -3.97 7.99
N ALA A 106 -4.38 -4.02 8.07
CA ALA A 106 -3.56 -2.86 8.36
C ALA A 106 -2.64 -2.58 7.17
N ILE A 107 -2.57 -1.32 6.75
CA ILE A 107 -1.65 -0.83 5.72
C ILE A 107 -0.83 0.29 6.32
N VAL A 108 0.49 0.19 6.22
CA VAL A 108 1.44 1.21 6.64
C VAL A 108 2.26 1.61 5.42
N MET A 109 2.26 2.89 5.09
CA MET A 109 3.12 3.45 4.03
C MET A 109 3.93 4.60 4.60
N ILE A 110 5.24 4.48 4.56
CA ILE A 110 6.17 5.51 5.01
C ILE A 110 7.11 5.84 3.85
N ASN A 111 7.17 7.12 3.48
CA ASN A 111 8.12 7.62 2.51
C ASN A 111 9.01 8.65 3.19
N TYR A 112 10.30 8.52 3.02
CA TYR A 112 11.27 9.49 3.52
C TYR A 112 12.16 9.99 2.38
N ARG A 113 12.45 11.30 2.38
CA ARG A 113 13.30 11.97 1.41
C ARG A 113 14.38 12.75 2.12
N TYR A 114 15.62 12.53 1.72
CA TYR A 114 16.77 13.27 2.21
C TYR A 114 17.43 14.01 1.04
N PRO A 115 17.51 15.35 1.05
CA PRO A 115 18.13 16.11 -0.02
C PRO A 115 19.64 15.81 -0.07
N ILE A 116 20.14 15.39 -1.23
CA ILE A 116 21.57 15.16 -1.50
C ILE A 116 22.15 16.46 -2.09
N ASN A 117 21.47 17.00 -3.09
CA ASN A 117 21.82 18.27 -3.73
C ASN A 117 20.56 18.97 -4.30
N ARG A 118 20.74 19.98 -5.16
CA ARG A 118 19.61 20.75 -5.74
C ARG A 118 18.68 19.91 -6.62
N ASP A 119 19.19 18.87 -7.26
CA ASP A 119 18.48 18.07 -8.26
C ASP A 119 18.08 16.69 -7.79
N TYR A 120 18.79 16.14 -6.80
CA TYR A 120 18.61 14.78 -6.33
C TYR A 120 18.31 14.69 -4.84
N GLN A 121 17.40 13.80 -4.50
CA GLN A 121 17.09 13.40 -3.13
C GLN A 121 17.23 11.87 -3.00
N LEU A 122 17.74 11.41 -1.88
CA LEU A 122 17.58 10.00 -1.49
C LEU A 122 16.11 9.75 -1.20
N PHE A 123 15.55 8.74 -1.81
CA PHE A 123 14.19 8.29 -1.58
C PHE A 123 14.20 6.92 -0.92
N THR A 124 13.45 6.79 0.18
CA THR A 124 13.17 5.49 0.80
C THR A 124 11.69 5.34 1.03
N GLN A 125 11.17 4.13 0.84
CA GLN A 125 9.78 3.76 1.08
C GLN A 125 9.70 2.42 1.79
N LEU A 126 8.82 2.36 2.79
CA LEU A 126 8.26 1.15 3.36
C LEU A 126 6.78 1.13 3.04
N LEU A 127 6.31 0.04 2.42
CA LEU A 127 4.90 -0.31 2.34
C LEU A 127 4.74 -1.68 3.03
N ALA A 128 3.95 -1.73 4.08
CA ALA A 128 3.63 -2.97 4.78
C ALA A 128 2.12 -3.14 4.85
N THR A 129 1.65 -4.34 4.55
CA THR A 129 0.25 -4.73 4.68
C THR A 129 0.16 -6.02 5.47
N THR A 130 -0.87 -6.15 6.30
CA THR A 130 -1.20 -7.42 6.95
C THR A 130 -2.71 -7.58 7.03
N SER A 131 -3.19 -8.81 6.86
CA SER A 131 -4.61 -9.13 6.92
C SER A 131 -4.87 -10.40 7.73
N TRP A 132 -5.92 -10.33 8.56
CA TRP A 132 -6.28 -11.35 9.53
C TRP A 132 -7.78 -11.58 9.53
N LEU A 133 -8.19 -12.85 9.49
CA LEU A 133 -9.57 -13.26 9.74
C LEU A 133 -9.78 -13.35 11.26
N ASP A 134 -10.66 -12.52 11.78
CA ASP A 134 -11.03 -12.42 13.21
C ASP A 134 -9.84 -12.37 14.18
N PHE A 135 -8.69 -11.76 13.79
CA PHE A 135 -7.40 -11.77 14.50
C PHE A 135 -6.84 -13.16 14.84
N LYS A 136 -7.49 -14.24 14.44
CA LYS A 136 -7.08 -15.61 14.75
C LYS A 136 -6.29 -16.25 13.64
N LEU A 137 -6.68 -15.99 12.39
CA LEU A 137 -6.12 -16.62 11.22
C LEU A 137 -5.37 -15.59 10.38
N HIS A 138 -4.05 -15.69 10.34
CA HIS A 138 -3.23 -14.91 9.43
C HIS A 138 -3.54 -15.29 7.99
N ARG A 139 -3.92 -14.31 7.17
CA ARG A 139 -4.22 -14.53 5.76
C ARG A 139 -3.03 -14.20 4.87
N ARG A 140 -2.51 -12.97 5.01
CA ARG A 140 -1.37 -12.49 4.22
C ARG A 140 -0.67 -11.33 4.91
N SER A 141 0.64 -11.29 4.81
CA SER A 141 1.45 -10.10 5.11
C SER A 141 2.39 -9.83 3.95
N GLN A 142 2.48 -8.57 3.55
CA GLN A 142 3.39 -8.12 2.50
C GLN A 142 4.20 -6.94 3.02
N GLN A 143 5.50 -6.97 2.75
CA GLN A 143 6.41 -5.88 3.07
C GLN A 143 7.22 -5.54 1.83
N GLN A 144 7.25 -4.27 1.49
CA GLN A 144 7.95 -3.75 0.32
C GLN A 144 8.86 -2.62 0.76
N PHE A 145 10.15 -2.78 0.52
CA PHE A 145 11.16 -1.76 0.72
C PHE A 145 11.65 -1.23 -0.61
N ARG A 146 11.80 0.07 -0.71
CA ARG A 146 12.39 0.75 -1.84
C ARG A 146 13.43 1.74 -1.36
N ILE A 147 14.58 1.78 -2.05
CA ILE A 147 15.62 2.76 -1.85
C ILE A 147 16.16 3.20 -3.21
N GLY A 148 16.33 4.49 -3.40
CA GLY A 148 16.78 5.02 -4.68
C GLY A 148 16.92 6.54 -4.70
N LEU A 149 16.92 7.09 -5.88
CA LEU A 149 17.03 8.52 -6.13
C LEU A 149 15.70 9.08 -6.66
N ASP A 150 15.40 10.30 -6.22
CA ASP A 150 14.29 11.14 -6.71
C ASP A 150 14.94 12.37 -7.38
N ASN A 151 14.76 12.52 -8.70
CA ASN A 151 15.24 13.67 -9.49
C ASN A 151 14.12 14.65 -9.82
N LYS A 152 13.07 14.73 -8.99
CA LYS A 152 11.86 15.55 -9.17
C LYS A 152 10.94 15.10 -10.32
N ALA A 153 11.45 14.43 -11.35
CA ALA A 153 10.69 13.89 -12.46
C ALA A 153 10.33 12.40 -12.21
N PHE A 154 11.32 11.64 -11.78
CA PHE A 154 11.20 10.21 -11.54
C PHE A 154 11.92 9.78 -10.26
N GLN A 155 11.42 8.71 -9.67
CA GLN A 155 12.06 7.98 -8.60
C GLN A 155 12.49 6.61 -9.15
N TYR A 156 13.72 6.20 -8.92
CA TYR A 156 14.28 4.94 -9.42
C TYR A 156 15.30 4.37 -8.45
N GLY A 157 15.40 3.06 -8.43
CA GLY A 157 16.33 2.37 -7.52
C GLY A 157 16.01 0.90 -7.34
N LEU A 158 16.35 0.39 -6.16
CA LEU A 158 16.18 -1.01 -5.77
C LEU A 158 14.88 -1.19 -4.98
N ALA A 159 14.22 -2.33 -5.20
CA ALA A 159 13.04 -2.77 -4.47
C ALA A 159 13.24 -4.19 -3.96
N ILE A 160 12.79 -4.46 -2.74
CA ILE A 160 12.72 -5.79 -2.13
C ILE A 160 11.31 -5.98 -1.59
N ASP A 161 10.68 -7.09 -1.98
CA ASP A 161 9.35 -7.48 -1.50
C ASP A 161 9.44 -8.80 -0.74
N PHE A 162 8.78 -8.85 0.42
CA PHE A 162 8.52 -10.07 1.17
C PHE A 162 7.00 -10.29 1.20
N ASP A 163 6.56 -11.48 0.83
CA ASP A 163 5.15 -11.84 0.77
C ASP A 163 4.94 -13.16 1.51
N GLN A 164 4.06 -13.14 2.52
CA GLN A 164 3.80 -14.26 3.42
C GLN A 164 2.32 -14.63 3.35
N TYR A 165 2.03 -15.90 3.15
CA TYR A 165 0.68 -16.42 3.01
C TYR A 165 0.37 -17.50 4.04
N GLY A 166 -0.85 -17.47 4.56
CA GLY A 166 -1.47 -18.55 5.32
C GLY A 166 -1.01 -18.67 6.77
N LEU A 167 -1.49 -19.74 7.42
CA LEU A 167 -1.24 -20.05 8.84
C LEU A 167 0.21 -20.44 9.12
N ASN A 168 0.82 -21.22 8.22
CA ASN A 168 2.23 -21.54 8.21
C ASN A 168 2.89 -20.69 7.12
N PRO A 169 3.36 -19.48 7.43
CA PRO A 169 3.69 -18.51 6.41
C PRO A 169 4.83 -18.98 5.51
N VAL A 170 4.49 -19.30 4.28
CA VAL A 170 5.50 -19.46 3.23
C VAL A 170 5.92 -18.06 2.80
N THR A 171 7.19 -17.73 3.04
CA THR A 171 7.75 -16.43 2.65
C THR A 171 8.28 -16.51 1.22
N LYS A 172 7.73 -15.67 0.35
CA LYS A 172 8.23 -15.44 -1.00
C LYS A 172 8.96 -14.10 -1.04
N THR A 173 10.16 -14.08 -1.62
CA THR A 173 11.00 -12.88 -1.72
C THR A 173 11.19 -12.50 -3.18
N ASN A 174 11.05 -11.21 -3.48
CA ASN A 174 11.33 -10.65 -4.81
C ASN A 174 12.31 -9.48 -4.66
N VAL A 175 13.33 -9.44 -5.51
CA VAL A 175 14.31 -8.34 -5.57
C VAL A 175 14.34 -7.82 -7.00
N GLY A 176 14.27 -6.51 -7.15
CA GLY A 176 14.22 -5.89 -8.47
C GLY A 176 14.53 -4.41 -8.47
N LEU A 177 14.32 -3.81 -9.63
CA LEU A 177 14.41 -2.37 -9.83
C LEU A 177 13.01 -1.77 -9.80
N PHE A 178 12.90 -0.49 -9.39
CA PHE A 178 11.68 0.26 -9.54
C PHE A 178 11.91 1.55 -10.33
N LEU A 179 10.89 1.95 -11.07
CA LEU A 179 10.73 3.26 -11.68
C LEU A 179 9.35 3.78 -11.31
N ARG A 180 9.27 5.01 -10.80
CA ARG A 180 8.03 5.63 -10.36
C ARG A 180 7.99 7.10 -10.75
N LYS A 181 6.82 7.60 -11.12
CA LYS A 181 6.54 9.02 -11.30
C LYS A 181 5.54 9.49 -10.22
N GLU A 182 5.84 10.61 -9.58
CA GLU A 182 4.92 11.26 -8.65
C GLU A 182 4.30 12.48 -9.35
N PHE A 183 2.97 12.50 -9.42
CA PHE A 183 2.23 13.65 -9.90
C PHE A 183 1.93 14.57 -8.71
N ARG A 184 2.38 15.81 -8.76
CA ARG A 184 2.26 16.83 -7.71
C ARG A 184 1.18 17.84 -8.03
#